data_35967bbb7f0cd769a720a50678015c80
#
_entry.id   35967bbb7f0cd769a720a50678015c80
#
_cell.length_a   1.000
_cell.length_b   1.000
_cell.length_c   1.000
_cell.angle_alpha   90.00
_cell.angle_beta   90.00
_cell.angle_gamma   90.00
#
_symmetry.space_group_name_H-M   'P 1'
#
loop_
_entity.id
_entity.type
_entity.pdbx_description
1 polymer ?
#
loop_
_entity_poly.entity_id
_entity_poly.type
_entity_poly.pdbx_seq_one_letter_code
_entity_poly.pdbx_strand_id
1 'polypeptide(L)'
;MTENKAKRKTPKEFFASFLEENENALYIVDYTTKFKKSVELCYRRNRNLELLETVIKTLSEKGFLSETYSPHPLKGYKKKANETVMECHIQPDWLLVWLQNDNELVLLLTDTGTHSDLF
;
A
#
# COMPACT_ATOMS: atom_id res chain seq x y z
N MET A 1 -2.56 -32.72 -2.47
CA MET A 1 -2.61 -32.08 -2.71
C MET A 1 -2.24 -31.13 -2.70
N THR A 2 -2.28 -30.89 -2.93
CA THR A 2 -2.19 -30.01 -3.04
C THR A 2 -2.36 -29.06 -3.15
N GLU A 3 -2.67 -28.88 -3.26
CA GLU A 3 -3.00 -28.02 -3.37
C GLU A 3 -3.04 -27.03 -3.10
N ASN A 4 -3.08 -27.08 -2.85
CA ASN A 4 -3.09 -26.12 -2.61
C ASN A 4 -2.24 -25.09 -2.84
N LYS A 5 -2.00 -25.19 -3.64
CA LYS A 5 -1.41 -24.21 -4.05
C LYS A 5 -2.14 -23.15 -3.84
N ALA A 6 -1.82 -22.52 -2.97
CA ALA A 6 -2.63 -21.51 -2.56
C ALA A 6 -2.93 -20.65 -3.71
N LYS A 7 -4.14 -20.42 -3.85
CA LYS A 7 -4.62 -19.52 -4.80
C LYS A 7 -4.10 -18.14 -4.45
N ARG A 8 -3.41 -17.52 -5.36
CA ARG A 8 -2.91 -16.18 -5.17
C ARG A 8 -4.06 -15.19 -5.17
N LYS A 9 -3.99 -14.19 -4.29
CA LYS A 9 -4.97 -13.12 -4.30
C LYS A 9 -4.81 -12.31 -5.58
N THR A 10 -5.90 -12.17 -6.34
CA THR A 10 -5.89 -11.39 -7.57
C THR A 10 -6.03 -9.91 -7.30
N PRO A 11 -5.70 -9.03 -8.27
CA PRO A 11 -5.95 -7.61 -8.08
C PRO A 11 -7.39 -7.29 -7.78
N LYS A 12 -8.33 -7.98 -8.42
CA LYS A 12 -9.75 -7.77 -8.16
C LYS A 12 -10.09 -8.08 -6.71
N GLU A 13 -9.59 -9.21 -6.20
CA GLU A 13 -9.83 -9.59 -4.81
C GLU A 13 -9.16 -8.61 -3.84
N PHE A 14 -7.95 -8.17 -4.20
CA PHE A 14 -7.22 -7.21 -3.38
C PHE A 14 -8.01 -5.89 -3.23
N PHE A 15 -8.49 -5.35 -4.34
CA PHE A 15 -9.24 -4.09 -4.28
C PHE A 15 -10.61 -4.27 -3.65
N ALA A 16 -11.21 -5.45 -3.77
CA ALA A 16 -12.49 -5.71 -3.11
C ALA A 16 -12.36 -5.62 -1.60
N SER A 17 -11.19 -5.95 -1.05
CA SER A 17 -10.99 -5.87 0.40
C SER A 17 -11.09 -4.44 0.91
N PHE A 18 -10.87 -3.43 0.06
CA PHE A 18 -10.99 -2.03 0.46
C PHE A 18 -12.44 -1.62 0.69
N LEU A 19 -13.38 -2.38 0.17
CA LEU A 19 -14.80 -2.10 0.36
C LEU A 19 -15.36 -2.72 1.63
N GLU A 20 -14.58 -3.58 2.28
CA GLU A 20 -15.03 -4.24 3.49
C GLU A 20 -14.86 -3.30 4.69
N GLU A 21 -15.86 -3.31 5.55
CA GLU A 21 -15.80 -2.51 6.76
C GLU A 21 -14.68 -3.01 7.67
N ASN A 22 -13.90 -2.07 8.20
CA ASN A 22 -12.89 -2.38 9.19
C ASN A 22 -13.15 -1.50 10.40
N GLU A 23 -13.73 -2.08 11.44
CA GLU A 23 -14.10 -1.35 12.64
C GLU A 23 -12.89 -0.77 13.37
N ASN A 24 -11.71 -1.33 13.13
CA ASN A 24 -10.50 -0.86 13.78
C ASN A 24 -9.77 0.22 13.01
N ALA A 25 -10.23 0.56 11.81
CA ALA A 25 -9.54 1.52 10.97
C ALA A 25 -9.73 2.94 11.50
N LEU A 26 -8.63 3.67 11.63
CA LEU A 26 -8.63 5.09 11.95
C LEU A 26 -8.61 5.93 10.69
N TYR A 27 -8.05 5.41 9.60
CA TYR A 27 -7.86 6.15 8.35
C TYR A 27 -8.76 5.61 7.26
N ILE A 28 -9.25 6.51 6.43
CA ILE A 28 -9.91 6.13 5.18
C ILE A 28 -8.81 5.88 4.15
N VAL A 29 -8.88 4.74 3.47
CA VAL A 29 -7.90 4.38 2.46
C VAL A 29 -8.48 4.61 1.08
N ASP A 30 -7.76 5.35 0.26
CA ASP A 30 -8.11 5.59 -1.13
C ASP A 30 -6.88 5.29 -1.99
N TYR A 31 -7.06 5.25 -3.30
CA TYR A 31 -5.94 4.96 -4.20
C TYR A 31 -6.12 5.61 -5.55
N THR A 32 -5.00 5.84 -6.23
CA THR A 32 -5.00 6.46 -7.55
C THR A 32 -5.09 5.40 -8.64
N THR A 33 -5.45 5.83 -9.85
CA THR A 33 -5.42 4.94 -11.02
C THR A 33 -4.03 4.38 -11.25
N LYS A 34 -2.99 5.19 -11.01
CA LYS A 34 -1.61 4.71 -11.15
C LYS A 34 -1.33 3.59 -10.18
N PHE A 35 -1.77 3.71 -8.93
CA PHE A 35 -1.59 2.65 -7.94
C PHE A 35 -2.25 1.36 -8.41
N LYS A 36 -3.47 1.47 -8.93
CA LYS A 36 -4.19 0.29 -9.41
C LYS A 36 -3.40 -0.43 -10.50
N LYS A 37 -2.87 0.33 -11.46
CA LYS A 37 -2.06 -0.26 -12.55
C LYS A 37 -0.78 -0.89 -12.01
N SER A 38 -0.18 -0.26 -11.01
CA SER A 38 1.04 -0.78 -10.40
C SER A 38 0.79 -2.10 -9.67
N VAL A 39 -0.36 -2.22 -9.00
CA VAL A 39 -0.73 -3.47 -8.35
C VAL A 39 -0.90 -4.59 -9.37
N GLU A 40 -1.52 -4.28 -10.52
CA GLU A 40 -1.69 -5.27 -11.58
C GLU A 40 -0.33 -5.75 -12.10
N LEU A 41 0.64 -4.83 -12.23
CA LEU A 41 1.98 -5.20 -12.66
C LEU A 41 2.67 -6.07 -11.60
N CYS A 42 2.56 -5.72 -10.34
CA CYS A 42 3.11 -6.53 -9.25
C CYS A 42 2.56 -7.95 -9.31
N TYR A 43 1.26 -8.08 -9.53
CA TYR A 43 0.62 -9.39 -9.62
C TYR A 43 1.21 -10.19 -10.80
N ARG A 44 1.36 -9.56 -11.96
CA ARG A 44 1.93 -10.24 -13.14
C ARG A 44 3.38 -10.66 -12.91
N ARG A 45 4.08 -9.98 -12.00
CA ARG A 45 5.45 -10.33 -11.62
C ARG A 45 5.50 -11.29 -10.44
N ASN A 46 4.39 -11.93 -10.14
CA ASN A 46 4.27 -12.97 -9.11
C ASN A 46 4.47 -12.45 -7.67
N ARG A 47 4.21 -11.17 -7.43
CA ARG A 47 4.26 -10.63 -6.08
C ARG A 47 3.02 -11.10 -5.29
N ASN A 48 3.21 -11.34 -4.01
CA ASN A 48 2.13 -11.78 -3.14
C ASN A 48 1.37 -10.57 -2.60
N LEU A 49 0.19 -10.29 -3.18
CA LEU A 49 -0.58 -9.10 -2.82
C LEU A 49 -1.06 -9.10 -1.37
N GLU A 50 -1.09 -10.27 -0.71
CA GLU A 50 -1.47 -10.29 0.70
C GLU A 50 -0.45 -9.58 1.57
N LEU A 51 0.82 -9.57 1.18
CA LEU A 51 1.83 -8.82 1.91
C LEU A 51 1.54 -7.33 1.85
N LEU A 52 1.16 -6.83 0.67
CA LEU A 52 0.80 -5.44 0.50
C LEU A 52 -0.47 -5.11 1.30
N GLU A 53 -1.45 -5.99 1.24
CA GLU A 53 -2.70 -5.81 1.97
C GLU A 53 -2.46 -5.69 3.47
N THR A 54 -1.59 -6.54 4.03
CA THR A 54 -1.27 -6.50 5.45
C THR A 54 -0.69 -5.16 5.86
N VAL A 55 0.22 -4.62 5.05
CA VAL A 55 0.83 -3.32 5.34
C VAL A 55 -0.22 -2.21 5.30
N ILE A 56 -1.08 -2.22 4.28
CA ILE A 56 -2.11 -1.20 4.15
C ILE A 56 -3.09 -1.27 5.32
N LYS A 57 -3.47 -2.47 5.71
CA LYS A 57 -4.36 -2.65 6.86
C LYS A 57 -3.74 -2.08 8.13
N THR A 58 -2.46 -2.37 8.37
CA THR A 58 -1.76 -1.84 9.53
C THR A 58 -1.75 -0.31 9.51
N LEU A 59 -1.46 0.27 8.34
CA LEU A 59 -1.48 1.73 8.20
C LEU A 59 -2.86 2.30 8.50
N SER A 60 -3.91 1.65 7.99
CA SER A 60 -5.27 2.17 8.20
C SER A 60 -5.67 2.13 9.67
N GLU A 61 -5.16 1.16 10.42
CA GLU A 61 -5.52 1.01 11.83
C GLU A 61 -4.65 1.83 12.77
N LYS A 62 -3.39 2.05 12.42
CA LYS A 62 -2.42 2.69 13.33
C LYS A 62 -1.84 3.99 12.83
N GLY A 63 -1.82 4.21 11.53
CA GLY A 63 -1.20 5.40 10.96
C GLY A 63 0.32 5.35 10.89
N PHE A 64 0.93 4.21 11.25
CA PHE A 64 2.38 4.07 11.20
C PHE A 64 2.75 2.59 11.05
N LEU A 65 4.00 2.33 10.71
CA LEU A 65 4.52 0.98 10.53
C LEU A 65 5.75 0.77 11.40
N SER A 66 6.03 -0.49 11.73
CA SER A 66 7.25 -0.82 12.47
C SER A 66 8.48 -0.58 11.60
N GLU A 67 9.64 -0.51 12.25
CA GLU A 67 10.91 -0.28 11.55
C GLU A 67 11.27 -1.40 10.58
N THR A 68 10.67 -2.57 10.75
CA THR A 68 10.86 -3.69 9.83
C THR A 68 10.58 -3.27 8.38
N TYR A 69 9.64 -2.37 8.19
CA TYR A 69 9.26 -1.89 6.85
C TYR A 69 10.02 -0.63 6.43
N SER A 70 10.95 -0.14 7.24
CA SER A 70 11.75 1.05 6.95
C SER A 70 10.90 2.23 6.48
N PRO A 71 9.84 2.59 7.21
CA PRO A 71 8.99 3.69 6.78
C PRO A 71 9.72 5.03 6.92
N HIS A 72 9.57 5.90 5.93
CA HIS A 72 10.21 7.22 5.97
C HIS A 72 9.51 8.17 5.01
N PRO A 73 9.58 9.49 5.29
CA PRO A 73 9.01 10.46 4.37
C PRO A 73 9.91 10.65 3.15
N LEU A 74 9.29 10.95 2.01
CA LEU A 74 10.00 11.32 0.79
C LEU A 74 10.01 12.83 0.66
N LYS A 75 11.17 13.38 0.32
CA LYS A 75 11.35 14.82 0.13
C LYS A 75 11.19 15.16 -1.35
N GLY A 76 10.89 16.43 -1.60
CA GLY A 76 10.85 16.93 -2.98
C GLY A 76 9.55 16.72 -3.71
N TYR A 77 8.54 16.16 -3.06
CA TYR A 77 7.25 15.96 -3.68
C TYR A 77 6.29 17.08 -3.28
N LYS A 78 5.46 17.51 -4.23
CA LYS A 78 4.45 18.52 -3.94
C LYS A 78 3.40 17.92 -3.02
N LYS A 79 3.01 18.69 -2.03
CA LYS A 79 1.98 18.25 -1.10
C LYS A 79 1.28 19.47 -0.51
N LYS A 80 0.09 19.26 -0.01
CA LYS A 80 -0.63 20.30 0.71
C LYS A 80 -0.14 20.34 2.15
N ALA A 81 -0.51 21.41 2.86
CA ALA A 81 -0.26 21.47 4.30
C ALA A 81 -0.91 20.25 4.95
N ASN A 82 -0.28 19.72 5.98
CA ASN A 82 -0.76 18.57 6.74
C ASN A 82 -0.70 17.25 5.99
N GLU A 83 -0.03 17.22 4.81
CA GLU A 83 0.19 15.98 4.06
C GLU A 83 1.66 15.62 4.10
N THR A 84 1.93 14.33 4.16
CA THR A 84 3.29 13.80 4.07
C THR A 84 3.31 12.69 3.03
N VAL A 85 4.28 12.74 2.12
CA VAL A 85 4.49 11.64 1.18
C VAL A 85 5.42 10.64 1.86
N MET A 86 4.95 9.42 1.98
CA MET A 86 5.66 8.37 2.72
C MET A 86 6.02 7.21 1.81
N GLU A 87 7.09 6.52 2.17
CA GLU A 87 7.52 5.31 1.48
C GLU A 87 7.88 4.25 2.51
N CYS A 88 7.62 2.99 2.19
CA CYS A 88 8.11 1.88 3.01
C CYS A 88 8.49 0.71 2.10
N HIS A 89 9.15 -0.28 2.70
CA HIS A 89 9.55 -1.50 2.00
C HIS A 89 8.64 -2.64 2.43
N ILE A 90 7.83 -3.15 1.47
CA ILE A 90 7.05 -4.37 1.69
C ILE A 90 8.02 -5.56 1.75
N GLN A 91 8.96 -5.56 0.83
CA GLN A 91 10.10 -6.48 0.75
C GLN A 91 11.29 -5.65 0.29
N PRO A 92 12.53 -6.17 0.34
CA PRO A 92 13.70 -5.34 0.03
C PRO A 92 13.62 -4.56 -1.27
N ASP A 93 13.03 -5.15 -2.33
CA ASP A 93 12.89 -4.45 -3.59
C ASP A 93 11.42 -4.30 -3.98
N TRP A 94 10.57 -4.07 -3.02
CA TRP A 94 9.15 -3.83 -3.28
C TRP A 94 8.68 -2.72 -2.35
N LEU A 95 8.41 -1.56 -2.92
CA LEU A 95 8.10 -0.34 -2.19
C LEU A 95 6.62 -0.02 -2.27
N LEU A 96 6.13 0.70 -1.27
CA LEU A 96 4.81 1.30 -1.26
C LEU A 96 4.98 2.79 -1.00
N VAL A 97 4.33 3.61 -1.81
CA VAL A 97 4.34 5.08 -1.64
C VAL A 97 2.90 5.53 -1.42
N TRP A 98 2.71 6.39 -0.44
CA TRP A 98 1.38 6.91 -0.14
C TRP A 98 1.48 8.33 0.38
N LEU A 99 0.35 9.03 0.33
CA LEU A 99 0.21 10.37 0.87
C LEU A 99 -0.67 10.25 2.11
N GLN A 100 -0.18 10.80 3.21
CA GLN A 100 -0.87 10.66 4.49
C GLN A 100 -1.29 12.02 5.01
N ASN A 101 -2.57 12.14 5.35
CA ASN A 101 -3.12 13.35 5.94
C ASN A 101 -3.65 12.98 7.34
N ASP A 102 -2.90 13.37 8.38
CA ASP A 102 -3.24 13.00 9.74
C ASP A 102 -4.38 13.86 10.29
N ASN A 103 -4.62 15.03 9.71
CA ASN A 103 -5.73 15.87 10.16
C ASN A 103 -7.07 15.32 9.68
N GLU A 104 -7.11 14.84 8.44
CA GLU A 104 -8.33 14.29 7.87
C GLU A 104 -8.41 12.77 7.99
N LEU A 105 -7.34 12.15 8.47
CA LEU A 105 -7.24 10.70 8.63
C LEU A 105 -7.49 9.98 7.31
N VAL A 106 -6.72 10.38 6.30
CA VAL A 106 -6.81 9.80 4.96
C VAL A 106 -5.43 9.30 4.52
N LEU A 107 -5.42 8.13 3.91
CA LEU A 107 -4.24 7.56 3.25
C LEU A 107 -4.58 7.44 1.77
N LEU A 108 -3.80 8.10 0.92
CA LEU A 108 -3.97 7.96 -0.53
C LEU A 108 -2.80 7.15 -1.07
N LEU A 109 -3.07 5.93 -1.50
CA LEU A 109 -2.05 5.04 -2.05
C LEU A 109 -1.74 5.49 -3.48
N THR A 110 -0.49 5.84 -3.74
CA THR A 110 -0.13 6.45 -5.02
C THR A 110 0.68 5.56 -5.93
N ASP A 111 1.53 4.68 -5.38
CA ASP A 111 2.33 3.80 -6.22
C ASP A 111 2.89 2.64 -5.43
N THR A 112 3.28 1.57 -6.15
CA THR A 112 3.98 0.43 -5.57
C THR A 112 4.76 -0.25 -6.67
N GLY A 113 5.93 -0.81 -6.32
CA GLY A 113 6.79 -1.47 -7.28
C GLY A 113 8.23 -1.45 -6.83
N THR A 114 9.15 -1.73 -7.77
CA THR A 114 10.58 -1.69 -7.47
C THR A 114 11.09 -0.25 -7.51
N HIS A 115 12.33 -0.05 -7.06
CA HIS A 115 12.96 1.27 -7.20
C HIS A 115 12.96 1.72 -8.66
N SER A 116 13.25 0.79 -9.58
CA SER A 116 13.26 1.14 -11.01
C SER A 116 11.88 1.52 -11.52
N ASP A 117 10.83 0.94 -10.96
CA ASP A 117 9.48 1.28 -11.37
C ASP A 117 9.08 2.69 -10.91
N LEU A 118 9.57 3.11 -9.74
CA LEU A 118 9.10 4.32 -9.10
C LEU A 118 10.00 5.53 -9.34
N PHE A 119 11.28 5.30 -9.58
CA PHE A 119 12.28 6.37 -9.66
C PHE A 119 13.25 6.20 -10.88
#